data_6ce7b8d83ebb522646f12abb17b83307
#
_entry.id   6ce7b8d83ebb522646f12abb17b83307
#
_cell.length_a   1.000
_cell.length_b   1.000
_cell.length_c   1.000
_cell.angle_alpha   90.00
_cell.angle_beta   90.00
_cell.angle_gamma   90.00
#
_symmetry.space_group_name_H-M   'P 1'
#
loop_
_entity.id
_entity.type
_entity.pdbx_description
1 polymer ?
#
loop_
_entity_poly.entity_id
_entity_poly.type
_entity_poly.pdbx_seq_one_letter_code
_entity_poly.pdbx_strand_id
1 'polypeptide(L)'
;MTNSKNTDSVAGIGINKSHGASLCLVDELGKPIFCASEERFTRVKLQRGMPHVTYQFADSHYQIETAPIAIGRLDTRRRIRREADYYRNCAANNLFMIPPLERISEVARMWYRKKILRDREFHRLSVDTSYFMGRTAQYGFEHHLCHMASAYFCAGMNDAEVVSVDGVGDLLSAVVGKGSNGKVWITDHYFQSQHIAGQAYEIVTGMLGFNPDRHPGKVTGLAAYAQAPAELVSEMDRWFAEQYRRGATENWFYLIHTADAEANLDRLRQLRHTRFGQWTNQEISSAIQCMLERDVLALIRKHIPQPEGKNIVLAGGVFANVKLNQRVKALGFANIFIQPAMGDEGTGFGAAILAAHQRAPFAPYRLHDVYLGPEFSPLEIRTALDAAQLQYQELTNGRMELRLAELLHEGFIIARFQGRMEFGPRALGNRSILYHTQDPAANDWLNHQLRRSEFMPFAPVTLMEHAHNCYNNVSGAEHAAEFMTITFDATPTMQAQSPACVHVDGTARPQLIRRQVNPSIYDTLTHYHRLSGIPSLINTSFNMHEEPIICTPTEAVKAFLAANLDALAIGDYLVVNHSPDAIRRRAGKQESQQ
;
A
#
# COMPACT_ATOMS: atom_id res chain seq x y z
N MET A 1 -12.76 -14.47 31.03
CA MET A 1 -12.03 -15.62 30.50
C MET A 1 -10.70 -15.10 30.03
N THR A 2 -9.59 -15.49 30.66
CA THR A 2 -8.23 -15.13 30.24
C THR A 2 -7.98 -15.83 28.90
N ASN A 3 -7.99 -15.05 27.79
CA ASN A 3 -7.48 -15.55 26.51
C ASN A 3 -6.05 -16.03 26.76
N SER A 4 -5.77 -17.32 26.58
CA SER A 4 -4.40 -17.81 26.58
C SER A 4 -3.69 -17.12 25.41
N LYS A 5 -2.61 -16.38 25.70
CA LYS A 5 -1.77 -15.75 24.65
C LYS A 5 -1.32 -16.83 23.66
N ASN A 6 -1.26 -16.46 22.39
CA ASN A 6 -0.69 -17.32 21.36
C ASN A 6 0.74 -17.71 21.75
N THR A 7 1.06 -18.99 21.67
CA THR A 7 2.34 -19.57 22.10
C THR A 7 3.44 -19.50 21.04
N ASP A 8 3.15 -18.94 19.84
CA ASP A 8 4.17 -18.76 18.81
C ASP A 8 5.33 -17.92 19.34
N SER A 9 6.56 -18.42 19.16
CA SER A 9 7.77 -17.73 19.60
C SER A 9 8.02 -16.49 18.74
N VAL A 10 7.91 -15.31 19.36
CA VAL A 10 8.21 -14.03 18.68
C VAL A 10 9.71 -13.76 18.73
N ALA A 11 10.38 -13.76 17.58
CA ALA A 11 11.81 -13.52 17.45
C ALA A 11 12.17 -12.06 17.14
N GLY A 12 11.21 -11.24 16.64
CA GLY A 12 11.43 -9.82 16.37
C GLY A 12 10.13 -9.03 16.37
N ILE A 13 10.20 -7.82 16.90
CA ILE A 13 9.14 -6.80 16.86
C ILE A 13 9.65 -5.65 16.01
N GLY A 14 8.95 -5.32 14.95
CA GLY A 14 9.30 -4.19 14.11
C GLY A 14 8.25 -3.09 14.17
N ILE A 15 8.70 -1.86 14.25
CA ILE A 15 7.86 -0.67 14.38
C ILE A 15 8.17 0.30 13.25
N ASN A 16 7.13 0.71 12.53
CA ASN A 16 7.13 1.95 11.76
C ASN A 16 6.44 3.04 12.58
N LYS A 17 7.13 4.17 12.80
CA LYS A 17 6.61 5.33 13.51
C LYS A 17 6.36 6.55 12.63
N SER A 18 6.51 6.41 11.33
CA SER A 18 6.30 7.46 10.35
C SER A 18 4.85 7.45 9.84
N HIS A 19 4.68 7.77 8.62
CA HIS A 19 3.47 7.70 7.83
C HIS A 19 2.98 6.25 7.73
N GLY A 20 1.70 5.97 8.02
CA GLY A 20 1.18 4.61 8.08
C GLY A 20 1.78 3.78 9.23
N ALA A 21 1.84 4.37 10.44
CA ALA A 21 2.37 3.70 11.64
C ALA A 21 1.90 2.24 11.74
N SER A 22 2.82 1.32 12.00
CA SER A 22 2.54 -0.12 12.00
C SER A 22 3.41 -0.87 13.01
N LEU A 23 2.95 -2.06 13.39
CA LEU A 23 3.68 -3.01 14.20
C LEU A 23 3.61 -4.40 13.56
N CYS A 24 4.75 -5.08 13.51
CA CYS A 24 4.87 -6.43 12.98
C CYS A 24 5.64 -7.33 13.95
N LEU A 25 5.15 -8.56 14.10
CA LEU A 25 5.78 -9.64 14.85
C LEU A 25 6.22 -10.73 13.87
N VAL A 26 7.43 -11.24 14.03
CA VAL A 26 7.97 -12.33 13.22
C VAL A 26 8.50 -13.47 14.09
N ASP A 27 8.48 -14.68 13.53
CA ASP A 27 9.08 -15.87 14.13
C ASP A 27 10.62 -15.93 13.91
N GLU A 28 11.24 -17.02 14.31
CA GLU A 28 12.69 -17.26 14.18
C GLU A 28 13.16 -17.38 12.71
N LEU A 29 12.25 -17.65 11.78
CA LEU A 29 12.50 -17.70 10.35
C LEU A 29 12.13 -16.39 9.64
N GLY A 30 11.81 -15.34 10.40
CA GLY A 30 11.39 -14.06 9.87
C GLY A 30 9.98 -14.06 9.25
N LYS A 31 9.22 -15.14 9.40
CA LYS A 31 7.85 -15.22 8.88
C LYS A 31 6.91 -14.40 9.77
N PRO A 32 5.94 -13.68 9.18
CA PRO A 32 5.05 -12.83 9.95
C PRO A 32 4.06 -13.67 10.78
N ILE A 33 3.99 -13.37 12.08
CA ILE A 33 3.00 -13.91 13.02
C ILE A 33 1.80 -12.96 13.08
N PHE A 34 2.07 -11.65 13.17
CA PHE A 34 1.08 -10.59 13.24
C PHE A 34 1.64 -9.32 12.62
N CYS A 35 0.84 -8.64 11.80
CA CYS A 35 1.16 -7.30 11.28
C CYS A 35 -0.12 -6.48 11.17
N ALA A 36 -0.10 -5.25 11.69
CA ALA A 36 -1.22 -4.34 11.53
C ALA A 36 -0.76 -2.88 11.55
N SER A 37 -1.48 -2.04 10.79
CA SER A 37 -1.32 -0.60 10.82
C SER A 37 -2.19 0.01 11.93
N GLU A 38 -1.68 1.04 12.60
CA GLU A 38 -2.36 1.72 13.71
C GLU A 38 -3.72 2.30 13.31
N GLU A 39 -3.84 2.75 12.05
CA GLU A 39 -5.08 3.27 11.49
C GLU A 39 -6.27 2.30 11.56
N ARG A 40 -5.99 0.99 11.58
CA ARG A 40 -7.03 -0.06 11.65
C ARG A 40 -7.76 -0.02 12.98
N PHE A 41 -7.05 0.33 14.05
CA PHE A 41 -7.58 0.43 15.40
C PHE A 41 -8.09 1.84 15.74
N THR A 42 -7.33 2.89 15.35
CA THR A 42 -7.66 4.28 15.68
C THR A 42 -8.70 4.91 14.76
N ARG A 43 -8.93 4.32 13.59
CA ARG A 43 -9.78 4.85 12.50
C ARG A 43 -9.28 6.17 11.91
N VAL A 44 -8.03 6.53 12.16
CA VAL A 44 -7.36 7.70 11.57
C VAL A 44 -6.48 7.25 10.41
N LYS A 45 -6.94 7.49 9.17
CA LYS A 45 -6.26 7.04 7.95
C LYS A 45 -4.84 7.60 7.85
N LEU A 46 -3.88 6.71 7.53
CA LEU A 46 -2.44 7.01 7.49
C LEU A 46 -1.91 7.60 8.81
N GLN A 47 -2.40 7.09 9.95
CA GLN A 47 -1.95 7.49 11.29
C GLN A 47 -0.42 7.58 11.35
N ARG A 48 0.08 8.69 11.87
CA ARG A 48 1.52 8.91 12.15
C ARG A 48 1.81 8.72 13.63
N GLY A 49 3.05 8.48 13.98
CA GLY A 49 3.52 8.32 15.35
C GLY A 49 3.70 6.86 15.73
N MET A 50 3.86 6.61 17.03
CA MET A 50 4.08 5.25 17.53
C MET A 50 2.77 4.46 17.52
N PRO A 51 2.77 3.16 17.10
CA PRO A 51 1.58 2.32 17.02
C PRO A 51 1.17 1.78 18.39
N HIS A 52 0.65 2.65 19.25
CA HIS A 52 0.35 2.33 20.66
C HIS A 52 -0.79 1.33 20.79
N VAL A 53 -1.89 1.52 20.05
CA VAL A 53 -3.08 0.65 20.14
C VAL A 53 -2.77 -0.71 19.52
N THR A 54 -2.05 -0.72 18.41
CA THR A 54 -1.57 -1.97 17.78
C THR A 54 -0.65 -2.75 18.71
N TYR A 55 0.24 -2.05 19.45
CA TYR A 55 1.11 -2.71 20.41
C TYR A 55 0.32 -3.30 21.58
N GLN A 56 -0.65 -2.57 22.15
CA GLN A 56 -1.51 -3.07 23.22
C GLN A 56 -2.29 -4.32 22.80
N PHE A 57 -2.80 -4.31 21.56
CA PHE A 57 -3.44 -5.49 20.98
C PHE A 57 -2.46 -6.67 20.90
N ALA A 58 -1.26 -6.45 20.35
CA ALA A 58 -0.25 -7.49 20.22
C ALA A 58 0.19 -8.03 21.58
N ASP A 59 0.42 -7.17 22.57
CA ASP A 59 0.82 -7.57 23.94
C ASP A 59 -0.25 -8.39 24.66
N SER A 60 -1.52 -8.13 24.39
CA SER A 60 -2.63 -8.89 24.98
C SER A 60 -2.83 -10.28 24.33
N HIS A 61 -2.36 -10.49 23.09
CA HIS A 61 -2.62 -11.72 22.33
C HIS A 61 -1.38 -12.58 22.08
N TYR A 62 -0.17 -12.02 22.19
CA TYR A 62 1.10 -12.70 21.87
C TYR A 62 2.09 -12.56 23.02
N GLN A 63 3.05 -13.49 23.11
CA GLN A 63 4.16 -13.42 24.07
C GLN A 63 5.30 -12.59 23.49
N ILE A 64 5.29 -11.28 23.72
CA ILE A 64 6.24 -10.34 23.10
C ILE A 64 7.30 -9.79 24.07
N GLU A 65 7.25 -10.12 25.35
CA GLU A 65 8.02 -9.49 26.44
C GLU A 65 9.53 -9.60 26.22
N THR A 66 10.00 -10.72 25.67
CA THR A 66 11.45 -11.00 25.48
C THR A 66 11.95 -10.70 24.08
N ALA A 67 11.06 -10.47 23.11
CA ALA A 67 11.44 -10.23 21.73
C ALA A 67 12.09 -8.85 21.55
N PRO A 68 13.18 -8.72 20.77
CA PRO A 68 13.81 -7.43 20.52
C PRO A 68 12.91 -6.50 19.70
N ILE A 69 12.93 -5.22 20.06
CA ILE A 69 12.24 -4.17 19.31
C ILE A 69 13.21 -3.53 18.32
N ALA A 70 12.79 -3.43 17.07
CA ALA A 70 13.49 -2.74 15.99
C ALA A 70 12.63 -1.63 15.39
N ILE A 71 13.25 -0.53 14.99
CA ILE A 71 12.59 0.61 14.35
C ILE A 71 13.11 0.75 12.93
N GLY A 72 12.22 0.90 11.96
CA GLY A 72 12.54 1.12 10.55
C GLY A 72 13.01 2.55 10.26
N ARG A 73 14.01 3.03 11.00
CA ARG A 73 14.62 4.35 10.86
C ARG A 73 16.02 4.35 11.44
N LEU A 74 16.93 5.12 10.84
CA LEU A 74 18.27 5.31 11.39
C LEU A 74 18.23 5.89 12.80
N ASP A 75 19.15 5.40 13.66
CA ASP A 75 19.45 6.06 14.93
C ASP A 75 20.02 7.49 14.68
N THR A 76 19.94 8.35 15.69
CA THR A 76 20.30 9.76 15.58
C THR A 76 21.73 9.97 15.11
N ARG A 77 22.71 9.10 15.51
CA ARG A 77 24.12 9.25 15.12
C ARG A 77 24.35 8.94 13.64
N ARG A 78 23.73 7.86 13.13
CA ARG A 78 23.82 7.48 11.71
C ARG A 78 23.09 8.49 10.84
N ARG A 79 21.94 8.99 11.31
CA ARG A 79 21.17 10.03 10.61
C ARG A 79 21.97 11.32 10.45
N ILE A 80 22.66 11.80 11.50
CA ILE A 80 23.49 13.02 11.41
C ILE A 80 24.66 12.83 10.44
N ARG A 81 25.29 11.66 10.42
CA ARG A 81 26.33 11.37 9.41
C ARG A 81 25.75 11.46 7.99
N ARG A 82 24.59 10.89 7.76
CA ARG A 82 23.91 10.96 6.45
C ARG A 82 23.48 12.37 6.10
N GLU A 83 23.01 13.17 7.04
CA GLU A 83 22.74 14.60 6.83
C GLU A 83 24.00 15.34 6.35
N ALA A 84 25.14 15.08 6.97
CA ALA A 84 26.40 15.69 6.56
C ALA A 84 26.84 15.26 5.15
N ASP A 85 26.59 13.99 4.76
CA ASP A 85 26.86 13.49 3.42
C ASP A 85 25.90 14.10 2.39
N TYR A 86 24.62 14.23 2.74
CA TYR A 86 23.61 14.91 1.94
C TYR A 86 23.99 16.36 1.62
N TYR A 87 24.36 17.15 2.65
CA TYR A 87 24.76 18.54 2.45
C TYR A 87 26.06 18.66 1.63
N ARG A 88 27.01 17.74 1.80
CA ARG A 88 28.21 17.69 0.96
C ARG A 88 27.86 17.40 -0.51
N ASN A 89 26.96 16.47 -0.76
CA ASN A 89 26.50 16.13 -2.11
C ASN A 89 25.78 17.31 -2.77
N CYS A 90 24.88 17.98 -2.05
CA CYS A 90 24.19 19.17 -2.53
C CYS A 90 25.16 20.31 -2.88
N ALA A 91 26.17 20.53 -2.04
CA ALA A 91 27.20 21.54 -2.30
C ALA A 91 28.05 21.21 -3.54
N ALA A 92 28.46 19.93 -3.69
CA ALA A 92 29.25 19.48 -4.84
C ALA A 92 28.50 19.58 -6.18
N ASN A 93 27.17 19.46 -6.16
CA ASN A 93 26.33 19.49 -7.37
C ASN A 93 25.63 20.83 -7.60
N ASN A 94 26.01 21.90 -6.90
CA ASN A 94 25.38 23.23 -6.97
C ASN A 94 23.83 23.20 -6.79
N LEU A 95 23.32 22.25 -6.01
CA LEU A 95 21.89 22.07 -5.75
C LEU A 95 21.35 23.07 -4.71
N PHE A 96 22.22 23.84 -4.06
CA PHE A 96 21.85 24.93 -3.16
C PHE A 96 22.29 26.28 -3.76
N MET A 97 21.35 27.03 -4.23
CA MET A 97 21.52 28.48 -4.33
C MET A 97 21.13 29.14 -2.99
N ILE A 98 21.69 28.66 -1.89
CA ILE A 98 21.52 29.33 -0.59
C ILE A 98 22.46 30.51 -0.55
N PRO A 99 21.98 31.74 -0.23
CA PRO A 99 22.85 32.87 0.02
C PRO A 99 23.95 32.51 1.05
N PRO A 100 25.15 33.06 0.95
CA PRO A 100 26.28 32.70 1.84
C PRO A 100 25.96 32.74 3.34
N LEU A 101 25.07 33.67 3.77
CA LEU A 101 24.64 33.80 5.18
C LEU A 101 23.76 32.63 5.66
N GLU A 102 22.89 32.07 4.81
CA GLU A 102 22.09 30.89 5.14
C GLU A 102 22.95 29.62 5.18
N ARG A 103 23.95 29.48 4.29
CA ARG A 103 24.96 28.42 4.37
C ARG A 103 25.69 28.43 5.70
N ILE A 104 26.07 29.60 6.20
CA ILE A 104 26.72 29.76 7.51
C ILE A 104 25.75 29.35 8.62
N SER A 105 24.48 29.72 8.55
CA SER A 105 23.47 29.32 9.55
C SER A 105 23.19 27.83 9.55
N GLU A 106 23.21 27.15 8.42
CA GLU A 106 23.01 25.71 8.31
C GLU A 106 24.25 24.92 8.79
N VAL A 107 25.45 25.38 8.42
CA VAL A 107 26.71 24.84 8.96
C VAL A 107 26.79 25.06 10.46
N ALA A 108 26.35 26.23 10.95
CA ALA A 108 26.27 26.52 12.39
C ALA A 108 25.23 25.65 13.11
N ARG A 109 24.04 25.41 12.51
CA ARG A 109 23.06 24.44 13.03
C ARG A 109 23.60 23.02 13.06
N MET A 110 24.31 22.60 12.01
CA MET A 110 24.94 21.30 11.94
C MET A 110 26.06 21.16 13.00
N TRP A 111 26.83 22.23 13.23
CA TRP A 111 27.85 22.30 14.27
C TRP A 111 27.23 22.31 15.66
N TYR A 112 26.16 23.06 15.87
CA TYR A 112 25.38 23.12 17.10
C TYR A 112 24.72 21.75 17.40
N ARG A 113 24.14 21.09 16.40
CA ARG A 113 23.63 19.70 16.52
C ARG A 113 24.75 18.72 16.86
N LYS A 114 25.95 18.83 16.27
CA LYS A 114 27.11 18.04 16.66
C LYS A 114 27.57 18.30 18.10
N LYS A 115 27.47 19.53 18.56
CA LYS A 115 27.85 19.93 19.95
C LYS A 115 26.83 19.38 20.95
N ILE A 116 25.52 19.49 20.64
CA ILE A 116 24.42 18.94 21.46
C ILE A 116 24.52 17.41 21.56
N LEU A 117 25.01 16.71 20.51
CA LEU A 117 25.24 15.26 20.56
C LEU A 117 26.37 14.83 21.49
N ARG A 118 27.25 15.76 21.93
CA ARG A 118 28.22 15.52 22.98
C ARG A 118 27.64 15.68 24.37
N ASP A 119 26.54 16.39 24.53
CA ASP A 119 25.88 16.60 25.83
C ASP A 119 24.95 15.43 26.19
N ARG A 120 25.03 14.99 27.45
CA ARG A 120 24.25 13.88 28.02
C ARG A 120 22.72 14.06 27.88
N GLU A 121 22.23 15.30 27.79
CA GLU A 121 20.79 15.59 27.60
C GLU A 121 20.28 15.18 26.20
N PHE A 122 21.12 15.27 25.19
CA PHE A 122 20.72 14.80 23.84
C PHE A 122 20.71 13.29 23.73
N HIS A 123 21.53 12.59 24.51
CA HIS A 123 21.41 11.16 24.72
C HIS A 123 20.04 10.78 25.31
N ARG A 124 19.48 11.64 26.19
CA ARG A 124 18.17 11.46 26.77
C ARG A 124 17.05 11.65 25.73
N LEU A 125 17.12 12.66 24.88
CA LEU A 125 16.19 12.89 23.78
C LEU A 125 16.25 11.83 22.68
N SER A 126 17.44 11.28 22.37
CA SER A 126 17.60 10.19 21.41
C SER A 126 17.15 8.85 21.99
N VAL A 127 17.25 8.67 23.30
CA VAL A 127 16.74 7.50 24.03
C VAL A 127 15.21 7.58 24.12
N ASP A 128 14.62 8.76 24.34
CA ASP A 128 13.16 8.92 24.43
C ASP A 128 12.44 8.56 23.12
N THR A 129 13.03 8.79 21.96
CA THR A 129 12.43 8.39 20.67
C THR A 129 12.52 6.89 20.37
N SER A 130 13.38 6.18 21.07
CA SER A 130 13.53 4.71 21.00
C SER A 130 12.86 3.98 22.18
N TYR A 131 12.35 4.72 23.16
CA TYR A 131 11.60 4.16 24.29
C TYR A 131 10.12 4.05 23.93
N PHE A 132 9.58 2.86 24.00
CA PHE A 132 8.22 2.58 23.62
C PHE A 132 7.56 1.58 24.57
N MET A 133 6.43 1.96 25.16
CA MET A 133 5.66 1.12 26.08
C MET A 133 6.49 0.46 27.18
N GLY A 134 7.37 1.22 27.83
CA GLY A 134 8.23 0.71 28.90
C GLY A 134 9.50 -0.03 28.42
N ARG A 135 9.74 -0.12 27.11
CA ARG A 135 10.85 -0.87 26.53
C ARG A 135 11.69 0.01 25.60
N THR A 136 12.99 -0.26 25.54
CA THR A 136 13.92 0.42 24.64
C THR A 136 14.08 -0.39 23.36
N ALA A 137 14.02 0.26 22.19
CA ALA A 137 14.35 -0.37 20.92
C ALA A 137 15.84 -0.75 20.89
N GLN A 138 16.13 -2.00 20.61
CA GLN A 138 17.50 -2.53 20.53
C GLN A 138 18.16 -2.20 19.18
N TYR A 139 17.37 -2.06 18.12
CA TYR A 139 17.83 -1.85 16.76
C TYR A 139 17.16 -0.66 16.08
N GLY A 140 17.95 0.09 15.31
CA GLY A 140 17.46 1.08 14.34
C GLY A 140 18.08 0.75 12.98
N PHE A 141 17.22 0.43 12.02
CA PHE A 141 17.63 0.11 10.66
C PHE A 141 17.33 1.25 9.71
N GLU A 142 18.12 1.36 8.67
CA GLU A 142 17.90 2.31 7.59
C GLU A 142 16.57 2.05 6.88
N HIS A 143 15.83 3.11 6.57
CA HIS A 143 14.46 3.06 6.07
C HIS A 143 14.34 2.20 4.80
N HIS A 144 15.14 2.48 3.77
CA HIS A 144 15.10 1.71 2.53
C HIS A 144 15.63 0.28 2.69
N LEU A 145 16.57 0.04 3.63
CA LEU A 145 16.98 -1.33 3.95
C LEU A 145 15.82 -2.13 4.54
N CYS A 146 14.95 -1.49 5.34
CA CYS A 146 13.73 -2.14 5.82
C CYS A 146 12.76 -2.47 4.68
N HIS A 147 12.55 -1.55 3.74
CA HIS A 147 11.79 -1.84 2.52
C HIS A 147 12.38 -3.01 1.73
N MET A 148 13.70 -3.00 1.49
CA MET A 148 14.38 -4.07 0.78
C MET A 148 14.25 -5.42 1.49
N ALA A 149 14.40 -5.45 2.82
CA ALA A 149 14.30 -6.66 3.61
C ALA A 149 12.88 -7.24 3.58
N SER A 150 11.85 -6.40 3.76
CA SER A 150 10.45 -6.84 3.68
C SER A 150 10.09 -7.44 2.31
N ALA A 151 10.68 -6.93 1.22
CA ALA A 151 10.45 -7.46 -0.11
C ALA A 151 11.27 -8.71 -0.39
N TYR A 152 12.59 -8.67 -0.17
CA TYR A 152 13.48 -9.77 -0.53
C TYR A 152 13.16 -11.06 0.24
N PHE A 153 13.02 -10.97 1.57
CA PHE A 153 12.79 -12.18 2.37
C PHE A 153 11.43 -12.82 2.10
N CYS A 154 10.46 -12.05 1.57
CA CYS A 154 9.10 -12.53 1.26
C CYS A 154 8.91 -13.00 -0.17
N ALA A 155 9.87 -12.76 -1.06
CA ALA A 155 9.72 -13.05 -2.48
C ALA A 155 9.83 -14.53 -2.85
N GLY A 156 10.46 -15.37 -1.99
CA GLY A 156 10.76 -16.75 -2.28
C GLY A 156 11.85 -16.94 -3.35
N MET A 157 12.71 -15.94 -3.53
CA MET A 157 13.78 -15.89 -4.52
C MET A 157 15.12 -15.85 -3.79
N ASN A 158 16.02 -16.81 -4.08
CA ASN A 158 17.34 -16.84 -3.46
C ASN A 158 18.20 -15.67 -3.91
N ASP A 159 18.14 -15.35 -5.21
CA ASP A 159 18.88 -14.26 -5.85
C ASP A 159 17.90 -13.29 -6.53
N ALA A 160 18.01 -12.01 -6.21
CA ALA A 160 17.18 -10.97 -6.81
C ALA A 160 17.90 -9.61 -6.80
N GLU A 161 17.65 -8.82 -7.84
CA GLU A 161 17.90 -7.39 -7.82
C GLU A 161 16.81 -6.75 -6.96
N VAL A 162 17.17 -5.78 -6.11
CA VAL A 162 16.26 -5.16 -5.14
C VAL A 162 16.24 -3.65 -5.37
N VAL A 163 15.05 -3.09 -5.56
CA VAL A 163 14.89 -1.64 -5.77
C VAL A 163 13.84 -1.10 -4.80
N SER A 164 14.19 -0.03 -4.08
CA SER A 164 13.25 0.71 -3.25
C SER A 164 13.22 2.17 -3.70
N VAL A 165 12.02 2.67 -4.01
CA VAL A 165 11.80 4.07 -4.38
C VAL A 165 10.63 4.62 -3.56
N ASP A 166 10.85 5.77 -2.94
CA ASP A 166 9.88 6.40 -2.06
C ASP A 166 9.83 7.93 -2.26
N GLY A 167 8.94 8.62 -1.56
CA GLY A 167 8.97 10.07 -1.45
C GLY A 167 10.27 10.50 -0.77
N VAL A 168 10.47 10.11 0.48
CA VAL A 168 11.71 10.27 1.23
C VAL A 168 11.76 9.39 2.49
N GLY A 169 12.85 8.65 2.67
CA GLY A 169 13.15 7.91 3.89
C GLY A 169 14.61 8.11 4.31
N ASP A 170 14.85 8.58 5.53
CA ASP A 170 16.20 8.87 6.04
C ASP A 170 17.08 9.69 5.08
N LEU A 171 16.49 10.69 4.38
CA LEU A 171 17.08 11.58 3.37
C LEU A 171 17.38 10.93 2.00
N LEU A 172 17.03 9.69 1.81
CA LEU A 172 17.09 9.02 0.51
C LEU A 172 15.69 8.98 -0.10
N SER A 173 15.63 8.96 -1.42
CA SER A 173 14.41 8.75 -2.20
C SER A 173 14.44 7.45 -3.00
N ALA A 174 15.63 6.93 -3.27
CA ALA A 174 15.79 5.66 -3.97
C ALA A 174 17.05 4.94 -3.54
N VAL A 175 16.98 3.61 -3.50
CA VAL A 175 18.14 2.72 -3.36
C VAL A 175 18.02 1.55 -4.33
N VAL A 176 19.17 1.09 -4.77
CA VAL A 176 19.33 -0.14 -5.52
C VAL A 176 20.24 -1.09 -4.76
N GLY A 177 19.94 -2.36 -4.77
CA GLY A 177 20.71 -3.35 -4.06
C GLY A 177 20.48 -4.76 -4.58
N LYS A 178 20.94 -5.71 -3.82
CA LYS A 178 20.86 -7.14 -4.14
C LYS A 178 20.44 -7.94 -2.92
N GLY A 179 19.72 -9.01 -3.21
CA GLY A 179 19.47 -10.08 -2.27
C GLY A 179 20.09 -11.38 -2.79
N SER A 180 20.88 -12.06 -1.97
CA SER A 180 21.45 -13.36 -2.30
C SER A 180 21.77 -14.16 -1.06
N ASN A 181 21.47 -15.47 -1.09
CA ASN A 181 21.82 -16.40 -0.02
C ASN A 181 21.39 -15.93 1.38
N GLY A 182 20.17 -15.43 1.51
CA GLY A 182 19.61 -14.94 2.77
C GLY A 182 20.22 -13.62 3.26
N LYS A 183 20.90 -12.86 2.40
CA LYS A 183 21.42 -11.53 2.71
C LYS A 183 20.85 -10.51 1.77
N VAL A 184 20.60 -9.29 2.27
CA VAL A 184 20.17 -8.15 1.46
C VAL A 184 21.06 -6.95 1.79
N TRP A 185 21.51 -6.22 0.76
CA TRP A 185 22.40 -5.07 0.93
C TRP A 185 22.18 -4.03 -0.16
N ILE A 186 22.43 -2.77 0.18
CA ILE A 186 22.40 -1.62 -0.72
C ILE A 186 23.70 -1.59 -1.53
N THR A 187 23.60 -1.46 -2.86
CA THR A 187 24.75 -1.27 -3.76
C THR A 187 24.91 0.18 -4.20
N ASP A 188 23.81 0.93 -4.32
CA ASP A 188 23.80 2.36 -4.62
C ASP A 188 22.58 3.05 -4.02
N HIS A 189 22.67 4.37 -3.83
CA HIS A 189 21.60 5.17 -3.23
C HIS A 189 21.53 6.57 -3.82
N TYR A 190 20.33 7.16 -3.76
CA TYR A 190 20.03 8.49 -4.28
C TYR A 190 19.41 9.34 -3.18
N PHE A 191 20.03 10.48 -2.93
CA PHE A 191 19.44 11.47 -2.04
C PHE A 191 18.16 12.05 -2.64
N GLN A 192 17.27 12.53 -1.80
CA GLN A 192 16.00 13.14 -2.15
C GLN A 192 16.08 14.30 -3.16
N SER A 193 17.28 14.90 -3.35
CA SER A 193 17.55 15.92 -4.37
C SER A 193 18.06 15.37 -5.70
N GLN A 194 18.36 14.07 -5.77
CA GLN A 194 18.92 13.42 -6.96
C GLN A 194 17.89 12.59 -7.72
N HIS A 195 16.90 12.02 -7.01
CA HIS A 195 15.83 11.25 -7.60
C HIS A 195 14.49 11.68 -6.97
N ILE A 196 13.69 12.39 -7.74
CA ILE A 196 12.52 13.13 -7.23
C ILE A 196 11.17 12.53 -7.63
N ALA A 197 11.16 11.37 -8.28
CA ALA A 197 9.97 10.81 -8.91
C ALA A 197 8.76 10.69 -7.96
N GLY A 198 8.96 10.18 -6.72
CA GLY A 198 7.90 10.11 -5.71
C GLY A 198 7.42 11.49 -5.27
N GLN A 199 8.36 12.37 -4.93
CA GLN A 199 8.05 13.75 -4.49
C GLN A 199 7.31 14.55 -5.56
N ALA A 200 7.75 14.45 -6.83
CA ALA A 200 7.10 15.12 -7.95
C ALA A 200 5.65 14.65 -8.11
N TYR A 201 5.41 13.36 -7.94
CA TYR A 201 4.08 12.78 -8.02
C TYR A 201 3.15 13.29 -6.90
N GLU A 202 3.64 13.39 -5.66
CA GLU A 202 2.90 13.96 -4.52
C GLU A 202 2.57 15.45 -4.74
N ILE A 203 3.55 16.24 -5.21
CA ILE A 203 3.35 17.66 -5.53
C ILE A 203 2.24 17.83 -6.57
N VAL A 204 2.28 17.06 -7.66
CA VAL A 204 1.25 17.15 -8.70
C VAL A 204 -0.10 16.64 -8.19
N THR A 205 -0.12 15.65 -7.31
CA THR A 205 -1.36 15.21 -6.65
C THR A 205 -2.01 16.37 -5.89
N GLY A 206 -1.23 17.12 -5.11
CA GLY A 206 -1.70 18.34 -4.41
C GLY A 206 -2.11 19.45 -5.35
N MET A 207 -1.36 19.67 -6.44
CA MET A 207 -1.65 20.64 -7.49
C MET A 207 -3.02 20.41 -8.15
N LEU A 208 -3.40 19.14 -8.34
CA LEU A 208 -4.69 18.74 -8.91
C LEU A 208 -5.86 18.81 -7.91
N GLY A 209 -5.62 19.27 -6.68
CA GLY A 209 -6.64 19.41 -5.64
C GLY A 209 -6.89 18.16 -4.82
N PHE A 210 -6.08 17.12 -4.99
CA PHE A 210 -6.15 15.89 -4.21
C PHE A 210 -5.26 15.96 -2.97
N ASN A 211 -5.50 15.07 -2.00
CA ASN A 211 -4.60 14.93 -0.84
C ASN A 211 -3.29 14.25 -1.29
N PRO A 212 -2.10 14.89 -1.12
CA PRO A 212 -0.82 14.36 -1.60
C PRO A 212 -0.48 12.97 -1.04
N ASP A 213 -0.75 12.75 0.25
CA ASP A 213 -0.42 11.51 0.96
C ASP A 213 -1.38 10.36 0.61
N ARG A 214 -2.66 10.67 0.34
CA ARG A 214 -3.74 9.66 0.28
C ARG A 214 -4.19 9.32 -1.13
N HIS A 215 -4.03 10.26 -2.08
CA HIS A 215 -4.67 10.21 -3.38
C HIS A 215 -3.77 10.09 -4.61
N PRO A 216 -2.48 9.69 -4.53
CA PRO A 216 -1.67 9.46 -5.74
C PRO A 216 -2.32 8.45 -6.70
N GLY A 217 -3.02 7.45 -6.16
CA GLY A 217 -3.77 6.48 -6.97
C GLY A 217 -4.87 7.08 -7.85
N LYS A 218 -5.48 8.22 -7.44
CA LYS A 218 -6.46 8.96 -8.28
C LYS A 218 -5.77 9.56 -9.51
N VAL A 219 -4.57 10.10 -9.33
CA VAL A 219 -3.75 10.64 -10.43
C VAL A 219 -3.35 9.53 -11.40
N THR A 220 -2.94 8.36 -10.89
CA THR A 220 -2.64 7.18 -11.71
C THR A 220 -3.86 6.74 -12.53
N GLY A 221 -5.06 6.72 -11.93
CA GLY A 221 -6.30 6.41 -12.64
C GLY A 221 -6.63 7.47 -13.69
N LEU A 222 -6.53 8.75 -13.34
CA LEU A 222 -6.86 9.85 -14.24
C LEU A 222 -5.90 9.94 -15.44
N ALA A 223 -4.65 9.50 -15.28
CA ALA A 223 -3.62 9.53 -16.32
C ALA A 223 -3.98 8.72 -17.58
N ALA A 224 -4.82 7.69 -17.45
CA ALA A 224 -5.20 6.85 -18.58
C ALA A 224 -6.22 7.52 -19.54
N TYR A 225 -6.85 8.61 -19.14
CA TYR A 225 -7.85 9.31 -19.96
C TYR A 225 -7.27 10.30 -20.97
N ALA A 226 -5.93 10.52 -20.98
CA ALA A 226 -5.26 11.38 -21.95
C ALA A 226 -3.86 10.88 -22.26
N GLN A 227 -3.28 11.36 -23.38
CA GLN A 227 -1.86 11.21 -23.66
C GLN A 227 -1.10 12.44 -23.14
N ALA A 228 0.11 12.21 -22.60
CA ALA A 228 0.97 13.30 -22.14
C ALA A 228 1.50 14.13 -23.31
N PRO A 229 1.14 15.43 -23.44
CA PRO A 229 1.74 16.29 -24.44
C PRO A 229 3.24 16.48 -24.18
N ALA A 230 4.09 16.33 -25.19
CA ALA A 230 5.55 16.46 -25.04
C ALA A 230 5.97 17.85 -24.51
N GLU A 231 5.25 18.89 -24.90
CA GLU A 231 5.47 20.25 -24.38
C GLU A 231 5.20 20.36 -22.89
N LEU A 232 4.12 19.72 -22.41
CA LEU A 232 3.77 19.69 -20.98
C LEU A 232 4.84 18.94 -20.18
N VAL A 233 5.26 17.77 -20.63
CA VAL A 233 6.35 17.00 -19.97
C VAL A 233 7.61 17.85 -19.87
N SER A 234 8.01 18.52 -20.96
CA SER A 234 9.19 19.39 -20.99
C SER A 234 9.04 20.62 -20.08
N GLU A 235 7.84 21.17 -19.97
CA GLU A 235 7.56 22.30 -19.06
C GLU A 235 7.60 21.87 -17.60
N MET A 236 7.06 20.70 -17.27
CA MET A 236 7.12 20.13 -15.94
C MET A 236 8.56 19.78 -15.54
N ASP A 237 9.36 19.19 -16.44
CA ASP A 237 10.78 18.92 -16.20
C ASP A 237 11.55 20.23 -15.86
N ARG A 238 11.34 21.30 -16.63
CA ARG A 238 11.95 22.60 -16.34
C ARG A 238 11.51 23.15 -15.00
N TRP A 239 10.22 23.08 -14.71
CA TRP A 239 9.67 23.58 -13.45
C TRP A 239 10.23 22.83 -12.25
N PHE A 240 10.28 21.49 -12.27
CA PHE A 240 10.88 20.72 -11.19
C PHE A 240 12.38 21.02 -11.05
N ALA A 241 13.13 21.12 -12.14
CA ALA A 241 14.53 21.49 -12.08
C ALA A 241 14.75 22.88 -11.45
N GLU A 242 13.85 23.83 -11.68
CA GLU A 242 13.87 25.15 -11.00
C GLU A 242 13.60 25.02 -9.50
N GLN A 243 12.58 24.24 -9.10
CA GLN A 243 12.23 24.04 -7.68
C GLN A 243 13.39 23.47 -6.87
N TYR A 244 14.08 22.46 -7.40
CA TYR A 244 15.20 21.83 -6.71
C TYR A 244 16.47 22.69 -6.68
N ARG A 245 16.61 23.66 -7.55
CA ARG A 245 17.67 24.68 -7.49
C ARG A 245 17.43 25.75 -6.41
N ARG A 246 16.19 26.02 -6.04
CA ARG A 246 15.80 27.05 -5.05
C ARG A 246 16.04 26.66 -3.59
N GLY A 247 16.34 25.40 -3.31
CA GLY A 247 16.61 24.90 -1.95
C GLY A 247 15.34 24.43 -1.20
N ALA A 248 15.57 23.81 -0.04
CA ALA A 248 14.53 23.09 0.70
C ALA A 248 13.40 23.98 1.24
N THR A 249 13.66 25.23 1.57
CA THR A 249 12.67 26.15 2.16
C THR A 249 11.63 26.65 1.15
N GLU A 250 11.92 26.57 -0.12
CA GLU A 250 10.99 26.96 -1.20
C GLU A 250 10.51 25.77 -2.03
N ASN A 251 10.93 24.54 -1.67
CA ASN A 251 10.55 23.33 -2.38
C ASN A 251 9.15 22.90 -1.97
N TRP A 252 8.27 22.74 -2.94
CA TRP A 252 6.88 22.36 -2.72
C TRP A 252 6.69 21.04 -1.95
N PHE A 253 7.59 20.06 -2.11
CA PHE A 253 7.52 18.83 -1.34
C PHE A 253 7.54 19.09 0.16
N TYR A 254 8.40 19.99 0.65
CA TYR A 254 8.42 20.35 2.07
C TYR A 254 7.24 21.23 2.46
N LEU A 255 6.88 22.20 1.61
CA LEU A 255 5.82 23.16 1.90
C LEU A 255 4.46 22.48 2.10
N ILE A 256 4.14 21.45 1.31
CA ILE A 256 2.86 20.70 1.46
C ILE A 256 2.81 19.81 2.71
N HIS A 257 3.93 19.66 3.44
CA HIS A 257 4.02 18.87 4.68
C HIS A 257 4.35 19.71 5.93
N THR A 258 4.23 21.04 5.85
CA THR A 258 4.44 21.96 6.99
C THR A 258 3.15 22.20 7.78
N ALA A 259 3.26 22.98 8.86
CA ALA A 259 2.09 23.44 9.62
C ALA A 259 1.12 24.27 8.74
N ASP A 260 1.64 24.98 7.73
CA ASP A 260 0.86 25.81 6.80
C ASP A 260 0.48 25.05 5.51
N ALA A 261 0.41 23.71 5.57
CA ALA A 261 0.21 22.85 4.41
C ALA A 261 -1.02 23.24 3.58
N GLU A 262 -2.14 23.57 4.22
CA GLU A 262 -3.38 23.94 3.49
C GLU A 262 -3.20 25.22 2.66
N ALA A 263 -2.63 26.26 3.25
CA ALA A 263 -2.33 27.51 2.53
C ALA A 263 -1.33 27.30 1.39
N ASN A 264 -0.36 26.41 1.58
CA ASN A 264 0.60 26.06 0.54
C ASN A 264 -0.05 25.22 -0.58
N LEU A 265 -0.98 24.32 -0.24
CA LEU A 265 -1.77 23.59 -1.24
C LEU A 265 -2.64 24.54 -2.08
N ASP A 266 -3.26 25.57 -1.46
CA ASP A 266 -4.03 26.57 -2.20
C ASP A 266 -3.14 27.36 -3.17
N ARG A 267 -1.95 27.76 -2.75
CA ARG A 267 -0.96 28.41 -3.66
C ARG A 267 -0.54 27.47 -4.79
N LEU A 268 -0.38 26.17 -4.51
CA LEU A 268 -0.04 25.17 -5.53
C LEU A 268 -1.19 24.97 -6.53
N ARG A 269 -2.44 24.99 -6.07
CA ARG A 269 -3.65 24.98 -6.92
C ARG A 269 -3.73 26.24 -7.80
N GLN A 270 -3.40 27.41 -7.25
CA GLN A 270 -3.30 28.65 -8.06
C GLN A 270 -2.21 28.54 -9.14
N LEU A 271 -1.06 27.95 -8.81
CA LEU A 271 0.01 27.71 -9.78
C LEU A 271 -0.46 26.79 -10.90
N ARG A 272 -1.30 25.78 -10.61
CA ARG A 272 -1.95 24.95 -11.61
C ARG A 272 -2.69 25.79 -12.65
N HIS A 273 -3.45 26.78 -12.23
CA HIS A 273 -4.22 27.63 -13.13
C HIS A 273 -3.37 28.65 -13.89
N THR A 274 -2.36 29.23 -13.26
CA THR A 274 -1.55 30.29 -13.85
C THR A 274 -0.45 29.77 -14.79
N ARG A 275 0.19 28.65 -14.46
CA ARG A 275 1.29 28.09 -15.25
C ARG A 275 0.86 26.94 -16.16
N PHE A 276 -0.03 26.09 -15.67
CA PHE A 276 -0.47 24.88 -16.37
C PHE A 276 -1.94 24.96 -16.83
N GLY A 277 -2.53 26.16 -16.86
CA GLY A 277 -3.96 26.38 -17.10
C GLY A 277 -4.45 25.96 -18.48
N GLN A 278 -3.58 25.87 -19.45
CA GLN A 278 -3.91 25.45 -20.81
C GLN A 278 -4.13 23.93 -20.96
N TRP A 279 -3.66 23.12 -20.00
CA TRP A 279 -3.80 21.66 -20.03
C TRP A 279 -4.90 21.17 -19.09
N THR A 280 -5.54 20.08 -19.46
CA THR A 280 -6.55 19.39 -18.63
C THR A 280 -5.89 18.67 -17.45
N ASN A 281 -6.68 18.30 -16.44
CA ASN A 281 -6.20 17.50 -15.33
C ASN A 281 -5.74 16.10 -15.77
N GLN A 282 -6.39 15.53 -16.80
CA GLN A 282 -6.03 14.26 -17.40
C GLN A 282 -4.63 14.32 -18.06
N GLU A 283 -4.37 15.37 -18.83
CA GLU A 283 -3.07 15.57 -19.47
C GLU A 283 -1.94 15.77 -18.45
N ILE A 284 -2.18 16.56 -17.39
CA ILE A 284 -1.21 16.76 -16.29
C ILE A 284 -0.96 15.44 -15.55
N SER A 285 -2.01 14.66 -15.30
CA SER A 285 -1.89 13.34 -14.69
C SER A 285 -1.10 12.37 -15.58
N SER A 286 -1.34 12.39 -16.88
CA SER A 286 -0.60 11.57 -17.85
C SER A 286 0.86 11.99 -17.94
N ALA A 287 1.15 13.31 -17.89
CA ALA A 287 2.51 13.83 -17.93
C ALA A 287 3.32 13.40 -16.71
N ILE A 288 2.77 13.54 -15.49
CA ILE A 288 3.50 13.10 -14.29
C ILE A 288 3.66 11.58 -14.24
N GLN A 289 2.69 10.80 -14.74
CA GLN A 289 2.81 9.33 -14.86
C GLN A 289 3.95 8.98 -15.84
N CYS A 290 4.03 9.64 -16.97
CA CYS A 290 5.10 9.45 -17.95
C CYS A 290 6.49 9.79 -17.36
N MET A 291 6.60 10.89 -16.61
CA MET A 291 7.83 11.28 -15.91
C MET A 291 8.24 10.23 -14.86
N LEU A 292 7.29 9.77 -14.02
CA LEU A 292 7.54 8.74 -13.03
C LEU A 292 8.08 7.45 -13.68
N GLU A 293 7.39 6.96 -14.71
CA GLU A 293 7.79 5.76 -15.44
C GLU A 293 9.17 5.94 -16.07
N ARG A 294 9.42 7.04 -16.78
CA ARG A 294 10.72 7.37 -17.40
C ARG A 294 11.85 7.32 -16.37
N ASP A 295 11.69 8.02 -15.26
CA ASP A 295 12.76 8.23 -14.28
C ASP A 295 13.07 6.96 -13.49
N VAL A 296 12.05 6.18 -13.09
CA VAL A 296 12.26 4.91 -12.38
C VAL A 296 12.81 3.84 -13.32
N LEU A 297 12.32 3.76 -14.56
CA LEU A 297 12.86 2.82 -15.55
C LEU A 297 14.30 3.17 -15.94
N ALA A 298 14.66 4.46 -16.04
CA ALA A 298 16.03 4.90 -16.26
C ALA A 298 16.95 4.50 -15.10
N LEU A 299 16.49 4.65 -13.84
CA LEU A 299 17.21 4.18 -12.65
C LEU A 299 17.48 2.69 -12.73
N ILE A 300 16.45 1.88 -13.02
CA ILE A 300 16.57 0.43 -13.11
C ILE A 300 17.54 0.03 -14.25
N ARG A 301 17.38 0.58 -15.46
CA ARG A 301 18.27 0.27 -16.60
C ARG A 301 19.72 0.65 -16.34
N LYS A 302 19.98 1.74 -15.63
CA LYS A 302 21.33 2.17 -15.26
C LYS A 302 22.05 1.12 -14.42
N HIS A 303 21.36 0.50 -13.45
CA HIS A 303 21.95 -0.45 -12.51
C HIS A 303 21.80 -1.91 -12.95
N ILE A 304 20.78 -2.19 -13.73
CA ILE A 304 20.45 -3.52 -14.21
C ILE A 304 20.28 -3.47 -15.74
N PRO A 305 21.39 -3.28 -16.49
CA PRO A 305 21.33 -3.10 -17.95
C PRO A 305 20.88 -4.37 -18.71
N GLN A 306 20.97 -5.54 -18.07
CA GLN A 306 20.55 -6.83 -18.62
C GLN A 306 19.57 -7.48 -17.63
N PRO A 307 18.27 -7.20 -17.76
CA PRO A 307 17.23 -7.73 -16.86
C PRO A 307 16.82 -9.17 -17.17
N GLU A 308 17.06 -9.64 -18.40
CA GLU A 308 16.62 -10.96 -18.88
C GLU A 308 17.17 -12.08 -17.98
N GLY A 309 16.28 -12.97 -17.58
CA GLY A 309 16.61 -14.09 -16.70
C GLY A 309 16.82 -13.74 -15.23
N LYS A 310 16.85 -12.45 -14.86
CA LYS A 310 16.99 -12.01 -13.46
C LYS A 310 15.62 -11.89 -12.80
N ASN A 311 15.65 -12.01 -11.47
CA ASN A 311 14.51 -11.69 -10.62
C ASN A 311 14.64 -10.24 -10.10
N ILE A 312 13.51 -9.56 -9.94
CA ILE A 312 13.45 -8.25 -9.32
C ILE A 312 12.42 -8.21 -8.19
N VAL A 313 12.78 -7.58 -7.08
CA VAL A 313 11.87 -7.31 -5.96
C VAL A 313 11.81 -5.81 -5.70
N LEU A 314 10.60 -5.30 -5.43
CA LEU A 314 10.30 -3.88 -5.34
C LEU A 314 9.62 -3.54 -4.02
N ALA A 315 9.98 -2.42 -3.40
CA ALA A 315 9.32 -1.83 -2.25
C ALA A 315 9.51 -0.30 -2.22
N GLY A 316 8.81 0.38 -1.31
CA GLY A 316 8.72 1.84 -1.25
C GLY A 316 7.42 2.33 -1.86
N GLY A 317 6.90 3.45 -1.35
CA GLY A 317 5.57 3.99 -1.68
C GLY A 317 5.33 4.22 -3.17
N VAL A 318 6.38 4.48 -3.95
CA VAL A 318 6.29 4.65 -5.42
C VAL A 318 5.79 3.38 -6.11
N PHE A 319 6.08 2.20 -5.60
CA PHE A 319 5.60 0.94 -6.16
C PHE A 319 4.15 0.59 -5.79
N ALA A 320 3.43 1.48 -5.10
CA ALA A 320 1.97 1.47 -5.07
C ALA A 320 1.36 1.80 -6.45
N ASN A 321 2.16 2.40 -7.35
CA ASN A 321 1.80 2.66 -8.74
C ASN A 321 1.89 1.36 -9.57
N VAL A 322 0.76 0.72 -9.71
CA VAL A 322 0.62 -0.61 -10.36
C VAL A 322 0.92 -0.58 -11.87
N LYS A 323 0.79 0.59 -12.53
CA LYS A 323 1.14 0.81 -13.93
C LYS A 323 2.67 0.81 -14.11
N LEU A 324 3.38 1.49 -13.22
CA LEU A 324 4.84 1.45 -13.18
C LEU A 324 5.34 0.01 -13.02
N ASN A 325 4.72 -0.78 -12.14
CA ASN A 325 5.11 -2.17 -11.89
C ASN A 325 4.96 -3.05 -13.16
N GLN A 326 3.90 -2.84 -13.94
CA GLN A 326 3.74 -3.46 -15.27
C GLN A 326 4.89 -3.05 -16.22
N ARG A 327 5.28 -1.75 -16.24
CA ARG A 327 6.39 -1.27 -17.06
C ARG A 327 7.73 -1.87 -16.63
N VAL A 328 7.96 -2.04 -15.31
CA VAL A 328 9.17 -2.71 -14.81
C VAL A 328 9.21 -4.18 -15.26
N LYS A 329 8.09 -4.92 -15.16
CA LYS A 329 8.03 -6.31 -15.67
C LYS A 329 8.31 -6.38 -17.17
N ALA A 330 7.84 -5.41 -17.93
CA ALA A 330 8.07 -5.32 -19.39
C ALA A 330 9.54 -5.07 -19.78
N LEU A 331 10.44 -4.78 -18.82
CA LEU A 331 11.89 -4.72 -19.08
C LEU A 331 12.51 -6.10 -19.37
N GLY A 332 11.80 -7.21 -19.11
CA GLY A 332 12.27 -8.57 -19.42
C GLY A 332 12.71 -9.39 -18.20
N PHE A 333 12.48 -8.92 -16.97
CA PHE A 333 12.76 -9.74 -15.77
C PHE A 333 11.99 -11.06 -15.79
N ALA A 334 12.67 -12.14 -15.39
CA ALA A 334 12.07 -13.47 -15.30
C ALA A 334 10.92 -13.47 -14.30
N ASN A 335 11.18 -12.99 -13.08
CA ASN A 335 10.17 -12.87 -12.05
C ASN A 335 10.19 -11.47 -11.42
N ILE A 336 9.00 -10.99 -11.02
CA ILE A 336 8.81 -9.75 -10.26
C ILE A 336 7.99 -10.03 -9.01
N PHE A 337 8.43 -9.47 -7.89
CA PHE A 337 7.65 -9.41 -6.65
C PHE A 337 7.63 -7.98 -6.12
N ILE A 338 6.46 -7.52 -5.71
CA ILE A 338 6.27 -6.23 -5.04
C ILE A 338 5.76 -6.52 -3.64
N GLN A 339 6.40 -5.96 -2.61
CA GLN A 339 5.93 -6.08 -1.24
C GLN A 339 4.46 -5.63 -1.14
N PRO A 340 3.53 -6.47 -0.66
CA PRO A 340 2.12 -6.09 -0.57
C PRO A 340 1.85 -4.85 0.31
N ALA A 341 2.60 -4.69 1.40
CA ALA A 341 2.66 -3.48 2.21
C ALA A 341 3.86 -2.63 1.76
N MET A 342 3.84 -2.14 0.50
CA MET A 342 4.97 -1.51 -0.16
C MET A 342 5.36 -0.15 0.42
N GLY A 343 4.43 0.56 1.05
CA GLY A 343 4.67 1.86 1.69
C GLY A 343 5.37 1.75 3.04
N ASP A 344 5.39 2.86 3.77
CA ASP A 344 6.08 2.97 5.07
C ASP A 344 5.58 1.95 6.10
N GLU A 345 4.33 1.51 6.01
CA GLU A 345 3.78 0.46 6.87
C GLU A 345 4.58 -0.85 6.79
N GLY A 346 5.18 -1.14 5.64
CA GLY A 346 6.04 -2.30 5.44
C GLY A 346 7.45 -2.18 6.05
N THR A 347 7.89 -0.98 6.43
CA THR A 347 9.21 -0.80 7.06
C THR A 347 9.26 -1.41 8.46
N GLY A 348 8.14 -1.41 9.19
CA GLY A 348 8.02 -2.15 10.45
C GLY A 348 8.27 -3.64 10.25
N PHE A 349 7.69 -4.23 9.21
CA PHE A 349 7.90 -5.63 8.87
C PHE A 349 9.36 -5.94 8.52
N GLY A 350 9.98 -5.10 7.68
CA GLY A 350 11.41 -5.24 7.36
C GLY A 350 12.33 -5.09 8.56
N ALA A 351 12.00 -4.19 9.49
CA ALA A 351 12.77 -4.03 10.73
C ALA A 351 12.67 -5.27 11.64
N ALA A 352 11.47 -5.90 11.74
CA ALA A 352 11.29 -7.16 12.47
C ALA A 352 12.12 -8.30 11.86
N ILE A 353 12.07 -8.45 10.52
CA ILE A 353 12.87 -9.43 9.78
C ILE A 353 14.36 -9.23 10.05
N LEU A 354 14.87 -8.01 9.92
CA LEU A 354 16.30 -7.72 10.16
C LEU A 354 16.71 -7.99 11.60
N ALA A 355 15.87 -7.71 12.60
CA ALA A 355 16.14 -8.01 13.99
C ALA A 355 16.20 -9.52 14.27
N ALA A 356 15.26 -10.30 13.75
CA ALA A 356 15.27 -11.75 13.84
C ALA A 356 16.50 -12.35 13.11
N HIS A 357 16.78 -11.87 11.90
CA HIS A 357 17.90 -12.32 11.09
C HIS A 357 19.29 -12.07 11.72
N GLN A 358 19.43 -10.97 12.50
CA GLN A 358 20.67 -10.73 13.25
C GLN A 358 20.90 -11.74 14.38
N ARG A 359 19.84 -12.35 14.92
CA ARG A 359 19.96 -13.38 15.96
C ARG A 359 20.24 -14.75 15.36
N ALA A 360 19.52 -15.11 14.32
CA ALA A 360 19.69 -16.38 13.59
C ALA A 360 19.41 -16.12 12.10
N PRO A 361 20.42 -16.19 11.22
CA PRO A 361 20.23 -16.03 9.78
C PRO A 361 19.31 -17.12 9.21
N PHE A 362 18.41 -16.73 8.29
CA PHE A 362 17.48 -17.60 7.58
C PHE A 362 17.41 -17.25 6.09
N ALA A 363 16.92 -18.19 5.29
CA ALA A 363 16.73 -18.01 3.86
C ALA A 363 15.43 -17.24 3.54
N PRO A 364 15.33 -16.60 2.36
CA PRO A 364 14.06 -16.03 1.90
C PRO A 364 12.99 -17.12 1.75
N TYR A 365 11.75 -16.74 1.99
CA TYR A 365 10.57 -17.61 1.84
C TYR A 365 9.54 -16.94 0.92
N ARG A 366 8.66 -17.74 0.32
CA ARG A 366 7.52 -17.20 -0.42
C ARG A 366 6.42 -16.77 0.57
N LEU A 367 6.06 -15.51 0.55
CA LEU A 367 4.88 -15.01 1.28
C LEU A 367 3.62 -15.55 0.60
N HIS A 368 2.80 -16.29 1.34
CA HIS A 368 1.61 -16.91 0.80
C HIS A 368 0.37 -16.03 0.90
N ASP A 369 0.27 -15.25 1.97
CA ASP A 369 -0.84 -14.36 2.22
C ASP A 369 -0.41 -13.17 3.10
N VAL A 370 -1.31 -12.24 3.29
CA VAL A 370 -1.16 -11.10 4.21
C VAL A 370 -2.31 -11.02 5.22
N TYR A 371 -2.97 -12.10 5.51
CA TYR A 371 -4.01 -12.19 6.55
C TYR A 371 -3.37 -12.23 7.93
N LEU A 372 -2.76 -11.11 8.31
CA LEU A 372 -1.85 -11.00 9.45
C LEU A 372 -2.41 -10.16 10.59
N GLY A 373 -3.50 -9.45 10.35
CA GLY A 373 -4.14 -8.57 11.32
C GLY A 373 -5.08 -9.29 12.29
N PRO A 374 -5.94 -8.54 13.00
CA PRO A 374 -6.89 -9.09 13.97
C PRO A 374 -7.89 -10.07 13.36
N GLU A 375 -8.28 -11.05 14.16
CA GLU A 375 -9.38 -11.98 13.95
C GLU A 375 -10.35 -11.91 15.12
N PHE A 376 -11.62 -12.23 14.89
CA PHE A 376 -12.67 -12.15 15.89
C PHE A 376 -13.42 -13.48 15.98
N SER A 377 -13.77 -13.85 17.21
CA SER A 377 -14.49 -15.08 17.51
C SER A 377 -15.94 -15.03 17.02
N PRO A 378 -16.59 -16.19 16.79
CA PRO A 378 -18.02 -16.24 16.48
C PRO A 378 -18.90 -15.54 17.54
N LEU A 379 -18.48 -15.54 18.81
CA LEU A 379 -19.21 -14.85 19.88
C LEU A 379 -19.16 -13.32 19.72
N GLU A 380 -17.99 -12.76 19.41
CA GLU A 380 -17.85 -11.32 19.17
C GLU A 380 -18.66 -10.87 17.95
N ILE A 381 -18.63 -11.68 16.87
CA ILE A 381 -19.42 -11.44 15.67
C ILE A 381 -20.91 -11.42 15.99
N ARG A 382 -21.41 -12.48 16.67
CA ARG A 382 -22.82 -12.58 17.05
C ARG A 382 -23.24 -11.44 17.98
N THR A 383 -22.39 -11.09 18.96
CA THR A 383 -22.66 -9.94 19.85
C THR A 383 -22.85 -8.63 19.07
N ALA A 384 -22.06 -8.41 18.02
CA ALA A 384 -22.19 -7.20 17.18
C ALA A 384 -23.49 -7.23 16.34
N LEU A 385 -23.90 -8.39 15.82
CA LEU A 385 -25.14 -8.57 15.07
C LEU A 385 -26.37 -8.38 15.97
N ASP A 386 -26.39 -8.99 17.15
CA ASP A 386 -27.46 -8.91 18.13
C ASP A 386 -27.63 -7.46 18.66
N ALA A 387 -26.53 -6.78 18.95
CA ALA A 387 -26.54 -5.37 19.38
C ALA A 387 -27.16 -4.43 18.31
N ALA A 388 -27.03 -4.78 17.04
CA ALA A 388 -27.64 -4.06 15.92
C ALA A 388 -29.06 -4.56 15.56
N GLN A 389 -29.57 -5.55 16.30
CA GLN A 389 -30.88 -6.17 16.06
C GLN A 389 -31.05 -6.70 14.63
N LEU A 390 -29.98 -7.18 14.01
CA LEU A 390 -30.02 -7.74 12.67
C LEU A 390 -30.47 -9.20 12.70
N GLN A 391 -31.34 -9.57 11.76
CA GLN A 391 -31.67 -10.96 11.51
C GLN A 391 -30.59 -11.59 10.63
N TYR A 392 -30.12 -12.75 11.01
CA TYR A 392 -29.06 -13.47 10.29
C TYR A 392 -29.37 -14.98 10.23
N GLN A 393 -28.80 -15.61 9.21
CA GLN A 393 -28.82 -17.06 9.03
C GLN A 393 -27.40 -17.59 9.28
N GLU A 394 -27.27 -18.65 10.06
CA GLU A 394 -25.99 -19.36 10.24
C GLU A 394 -25.82 -20.39 9.10
N LEU A 395 -24.70 -20.25 8.37
CA LEU A 395 -24.36 -21.07 7.21
C LEU A 395 -22.96 -21.65 7.38
N THR A 396 -22.88 -22.93 7.68
CA THR A 396 -21.62 -23.67 7.88
C THR A 396 -21.44 -24.74 6.78
N ASN A 397 -20.26 -25.41 6.76
CA ASN A 397 -19.98 -26.57 5.89
C ASN A 397 -20.12 -26.26 4.38
N GLY A 398 -19.56 -25.13 3.91
CA GLY A 398 -19.56 -24.75 2.49
C GLY A 398 -20.89 -24.18 1.98
N ARG A 399 -21.94 -24.12 2.83
CA ARG A 399 -23.23 -23.52 2.42
C ARG A 399 -23.15 -22.01 2.24
N MET A 400 -22.23 -21.34 2.97
CA MET A 400 -21.99 -19.91 2.82
C MET A 400 -21.47 -19.60 1.41
N GLU A 401 -20.43 -20.28 0.96
CA GLU A 401 -19.79 -20.06 -0.34
C GLU A 401 -20.75 -20.27 -1.50
N LEU A 402 -21.56 -21.32 -1.43
CA LEU A 402 -22.60 -21.59 -2.43
C LEU A 402 -23.67 -20.47 -2.44
N ARG A 403 -24.16 -20.09 -1.24
CA ARG A 403 -25.19 -19.04 -1.15
C ARG A 403 -24.69 -17.68 -1.61
N LEU A 404 -23.42 -17.33 -1.29
CA LEU A 404 -22.80 -16.09 -1.79
C LEU A 404 -22.68 -16.08 -3.32
N ALA A 405 -22.33 -17.21 -3.94
CA ALA A 405 -22.24 -17.33 -5.39
C ALA A 405 -23.60 -17.13 -6.07
N GLU A 406 -24.68 -17.71 -5.51
CA GLU A 406 -26.05 -17.51 -5.97
C GLU A 406 -26.44 -16.02 -5.89
N LEU A 407 -26.25 -15.39 -4.73
CA LEU A 407 -26.57 -13.97 -4.52
C LEU A 407 -25.79 -13.05 -5.46
N LEU A 408 -24.50 -13.32 -5.68
CA LEU A 408 -23.67 -12.57 -6.64
C LEU A 408 -24.18 -12.74 -8.08
N HIS A 409 -24.62 -13.95 -8.44
CA HIS A 409 -25.23 -14.21 -9.74
C HIS A 409 -26.58 -13.51 -9.91
N GLU A 410 -27.34 -13.39 -8.82
CA GLU A 410 -28.59 -12.61 -8.74
C GLU A 410 -28.35 -11.07 -8.72
N GLY A 411 -27.08 -10.61 -8.74
CA GLY A 411 -26.72 -9.19 -8.75
C GLY A 411 -26.70 -8.50 -7.38
N PHE A 412 -26.55 -9.25 -6.29
CA PHE A 412 -26.40 -8.69 -4.95
C PHE A 412 -24.98 -8.15 -4.73
N ILE A 413 -24.89 -7.02 -4.03
CA ILE A 413 -23.65 -6.46 -3.54
C ILE A 413 -23.38 -7.04 -2.14
N ILE A 414 -22.28 -7.76 -1.99
CA ILE A 414 -21.99 -8.48 -0.76
C ILE A 414 -20.80 -7.85 -0.04
N ALA A 415 -21.03 -7.38 1.20
CA ALA A 415 -19.97 -7.08 2.15
C ALA A 415 -19.46 -8.38 2.78
N ARG A 416 -18.14 -8.52 2.88
CA ARG A 416 -17.51 -9.73 3.43
C ARG A 416 -16.56 -9.37 4.57
N PHE A 417 -16.73 -10.07 5.72
CA PHE A 417 -15.87 -9.99 6.90
C PHE A 417 -15.54 -11.40 7.37
N GLN A 418 -14.32 -11.87 7.09
CA GLN A 418 -13.90 -13.25 7.36
C GLN A 418 -12.48 -13.29 7.96
N GLY A 419 -12.22 -14.26 8.86
CA GLY A 419 -10.91 -14.58 9.37
C GLY A 419 -10.06 -13.38 9.76
N ARG A 420 -8.74 -13.52 9.64
CA ARG A 420 -7.78 -12.46 9.93
C ARG A 420 -7.81 -11.34 8.88
N MET A 421 -7.66 -10.11 9.34
CA MET A 421 -7.61 -8.92 8.50
C MET A 421 -6.33 -8.88 7.65
N GLU A 422 -6.40 -8.31 6.46
CA GLU A 422 -5.26 -8.06 5.58
C GLU A 422 -4.32 -6.99 6.15
N PHE A 423 -3.00 -7.21 6.04
CA PHE A 423 -1.96 -6.21 6.25
C PHE A 423 -1.56 -5.57 4.91
N GLY A 424 -1.51 -4.24 4.88
CA GLY A 424 -1.26 -3.44 3.68
C GLY A 424 -2.48 -2.66 3.19
N PRO A 425 -2.34 -1.93 2.06
CA PRO A 425 -3.36 -0.99 1.60
C PRO A 425 -4.54 -1.63 0.86
N ARG A 426 -4.48 -2.94 0.56
CA ARG A 426 -5.48 -3.63 -0.28
C ARG A 426 -6.35 -4.57 0.54
N ALA A 427 -7.64 -4.61 0.23
CA ALA A 427 -8.53 -5.67 0.67
C ALA A 427 -8.37 -6.86 -0.29
N LEU A 428 -8.13 -8.04 0.26
CA LEU A 428 -7.82 -9.26 -0.51
C LEU A 428 -8.81 -10.39 -0.22
N GLY A 429 -10.04 -10.03 0.16
CA GLY A 429 -11.14 -10.96 0.31
C GLY A 429 -11.68 -11.10 1.73
N ASN A 430 -10.95 -10.71 2.77
CA ASN A 430 -11.40 -10.84 4.15
C ASN A 430 -12.11 -9.59 4.70
N ARG A 431 -11.79 -8.40 4.18
CA ARG A 431 -12.47 -7.13 4.48
C ARG A 431 -12.86 -6.47 3.17
N SER A 432 -13.75 -7.11 2.42
CA SER A 432 -14.03 -6.82 1.01
C SER A 432 -15.51 -6.56 0.74
N ILE A 433 -15.78 -5.84 -0.33
CA ILE A 433 -17.08 -5.80 -0.99
C ILE A 433 -16.92 -6.52 -2.32
N LEU A 434 -17.81 -7.50 -2.56
CA LEU A 434 -17.84 -8.33 -3.77
C LEU A 434 -19.07 -7.98 -4.61
N TYR A 435 -18.90 -8.01 -5.94
CA TYR A 435 -19.98 -7.85 -6.91
C TYR A 435 -19.60 -8.51 -8.23
N HIS A 436 -20.59 -8.77 -9.09
CA HIS A 436 -20.31 -9.29 -10.44
C HIS A 436 -19.63 -8.24 -11.33
N THR A 437 -18.94 -8.69 -12.38
CA THR A 437 -18.09 -7.84 -13.23
C THR A 437 -18.72 -7.39 -14.54
N GLN A 438 -19.95 -7.84 -14.84
CA GLN A 438 -20.60 -7.67 -16.14
C GLN A 438 -21.23 -6.27 -16.34
N ASP A 439 -21.57 -5.59 -15.26
CA ASP A 439 -22.19 -4.27 -15.31
C ASP A 439 -21.13 -3.17 -15.50
N PRO A 440 -21.01 -2.56 -16.70
CA PRO A 440 -20.03 -1.50 -16.93
C PRO A 440 -20.26 -0.24 -16.09
N ALA A 441 -21.51 -0.01 -15.63
CA ALA A 441 -21.85 1.11 -14.76
C ALA A 441 -21.56 0.84 -13.28
N ALA A 442 -21.09 -0.37 -12.92
CA ALA A 442 -20.82 -0.74 -11.53
C ALA A 442 -19.85 0.22 -10.83
N ASN A 443 -18.86 0.75 -11.55
CA ASN A 443 -17.91 1.70 -10.98
C ASN A 443 -18.61 3.00 -10.52
N ASP A 444 -19.50 3.55 -11.33
CA ASP A 444 -20.12 4.84 -11.05
C ASP A 444 -21.09 4.73 -9.87
N TRP A 445 -22.03 3.80 -9.92
CA TRP A 445 -23.02 3.70 -8.86
C TRP A 445 -22.45 3.11 -7.55
N LEU A 446 -21.46 2.19 -7.60
CA LEU A 446 -20.81 1.67 -6.38
C LEU A 446 -19.92 2.74 -5.73
N ASN A 447 -19.21 3.56 -6.52
CA ASN A 447 -18.52 4.75 -6.02
C ASN A 447 -19.50 5.73 -5.35
N HIS A 448 -20.65 5.98 -5.97
CA HIS A 448 -21.69 6.82 -5.37
C HIS A 448 -22.22 6.22 -4.06
N GLN A 449 -22.52 4.91 -4.01
CA GLN A 449 -22.99 4.20 -2.83
C GLN A 449 -21.98 4.27 -1.67
N LEU A 450 -20.70 4.10 -1.95
CA LEU A 450 -19.62 4.17 -0.97
C LEU A 450 -19.11 5.61 -0.74
N ARG A 451 -19.75 6.61 -1.39
CA ARG A 451 -19.37 8.03 -1.37
C ARG A 451 -17.92 8.25 -1.82
N ARG A 452 -17.42 7.46 -2.76
CA ARG A 452 -16.05 7.54 -3.30
C ARG A 452 -16.00 8.30 -4.61
N SER A 453 -14.79 8.75 -4.98
CA SER A 453 -14.49 9.42 -6.25
C SER A 453 -13.23 8.82 -6.89
N GLU A 454 -13.28 7.53 -7.18
CA GLU A 454 -12.16 6.82 -7.80
C GLU A 454 -12.29 6.83 -9.33
N PHE A 455 -11.16 7.04 -10.02
CA PHE A 455 -11.09 7.02 -11.49
C PHE A 455 -10.63 5.67 -12.03
N MET A 456 -9.92 4.87 -11.22
CA MET A 456 -9.61 3.49 -11.58
C MET A 456 -10.83 2.60 -11.34
N PRO A 457 -11.09 1.63 -12.24
CA PRO A 457 -12.10 0.61 -12.00
C PRO A 457 -11.74 -0.25 -10.78
N PHE A 458 -12.75 -0.90 -10.23
CA PHE A 458 -12.54 -1.85 -9.14
C PHE A 458 -11.69 -3.03 -9.59
N ALA A 459 -10.86 -3.54 -8.68
CA ALA A 459 -10.01 -4.68 -8.96
C ALA A 459 -10.83 -5.97 -9.08
N PRO A 460 -10.53 -6.84 -10.05
CA PRO A 460 -11.09 -8.18 -10.06
C PRO A 460 -10.34 -9.12 -9.11
N VAL A 461 -11.06 -9.99 -8.39
CA VAL A 461 -10.51 -11.25 -7.89
C VAL A 461 -10.79 -12.31 -8.94
N THR A 462 -9.75 -13.03 -9.39
CA THR A 462 -9.82 -13.98 -10.50
C THR A 462 -9.21 -15.32 -10.08
N LEU A 463 -9.85 -16.43 -10.45
CA LEU A 463 -9.28 -17.78 -10.24
C LEU A 463 -7.91 -17.89 -10.94
N MET A 464 -6.89 -18.35 -10.21
CA MET A 464 -5.51 -18.44 -10.71
C MET A 464 -5.41 -19.25 -12.02
N GLU A 465 -6.13 -20.32 -12.14
CA GLU A 465 -6.16 -21.21 -13.32
C GLU A 465 -6.72 -20.53 -14.57
N HIS A 466 -7.46 -19.43 -14.42
CA HIS A 466 -7.99 -18.63 -15.52
C HIS A 466 -7.16 -17.39 -15.84
N ALA A 467 -6.01 -17.18 -15.17
CA ALA A 467 -5.21 -15.97 -15.30
C ALA A 467 -4.82 -15.67 -16.76
N HIS A 468 -4.33 -16.68 -17.50
CA HIS A 468 -3.92 -16.52 -18.90
C HIS A 468 -5.09 -16.34 -19.88
N ASN A 469 -6.31 -16.72 -19.49
CA ASN A 469 -7.52 -16.46 -20.28
C ASN A 469 -7.99 -15.01 -20.12
N CYS A 470 -7.67 -14.38 -18.97
CA CYS A 470 -8.10 -13.04 -18.62
C CYS A 470 -7.03 -11.96 -18.89
N TYR A 471 -5.75 -12.29 -18.76
CA TYR A 471 -4.67 -11.31 -18.78
C TYR A 471 -3.49 -11.77 -19.64
N ASN A 472 -2.89 -10.80 -20.36
CA ASN A 472 -1.68 -11.02 -21.14
C ASN A 472 -0.43 -10.85 -20.27
N ASN A 473 0.65 -11.59 -20.59
CA ASN A 473 1.97 -11.46 -19.97
C ASN A 473 2.02 -11.67 -18.44
N VAL A 474 1.20 -12.58 -17.92
CA VAL A 474 1.13 -12.88 -16.48
C VAL A 474 2.37 -13.62 -15.99
N SER A 475 3.02 -14.45 -16.85
CA SER A 475 4.14 -15.31 -16.48
C SER A 475 5.27 -14.56 -15.78
N GLY A 476 5.65 -15.07 -14.60
CA GLY A 476 6.66 -14.48 -13.72
C GLY A 476 6.19 -13.26 -12.92
N ALA A 477 4.89 -12.94 -12.98
CA ALA A 477 4.27 -11.89 -12.19
C ALA A 477 3.06 -12.38 -11.37
N GLU A 478 2.80 -13.71 -11.39
CA GLU A 478 1.66 -14.31 -10.68
C GLU A 478 1.68 -14.01 -9.19
N HIS A 479 2.87 -14.07 -8.57
CA HIS A 479 3.03 -13.78 -7.14
C HIS A 479 2.70 -12.32 -6.80
N ALA A 480 3.09 -11.37 -7.65
CA ALA A 480 2.70 -9.97 -7.50
C ALA A 480 1.19 -9.77 -7.68
N ALA A 481 0.58 -10.49 -8.61
CA ALA A 481 -0.84 -10.43 -8.88
C ALA A 481 -1.71 -11.04 -7.78
N GLU A 482 -1.19 -11.94 -6.96
CA GLU A 482 -1.91 -12.45 -5.78
C GLU A 482 -2.27 -11.33 -4.77
N PHE A 483 -1.55 -10.18 -4.83
CA PHE A 483 -1.68 -9.06 -3.90
C PHE A 483 -2.18 -7.74 -4.54
N MET A 484 -2.70 -7.75 -5.77
CA MET A 484 -3.14 -6.55 -6.49
C MET A 484 -2.03 -5.50 -6.70
N THR A 485 -0.77 -5.89 -6.79
CA THR A 485 0.37 -4.96 -6.87
C THR A 485 0.84 -4.63 -8.28
N ILE A 486 0.22 -5.20 -9.31
CA ILE A 486 0.59 -5.01 -10.73
C ILE A 486 -0.66 -5.01 -11.62
N THR A 487 -0.62 -4.28 -12.73
CA THR A 487 -1.63 -4.35 -13.80
C THR A 487 -1.17 -5.23 -14.95
N PHE A 488 -2.14 -5.69 -15.73
CA PHE A 488 -1.92 -6.42 -16.99
C PHE A 488 -2.88 -5.92 -18.06
N ASP A 489 -2.49 -6.05 -19.32
CA ASP A 489 -3.41 -5.87 -20.43
C ASP A 489 -4.47 -6.98 -20.40
N ALA A 490 -5.74 -6.59 -20.38
CA ALA A 490 -6.86 -7.51 -20.39
C ALA A 490 -7.02 -8.15 -21.77
N THR A 491 -7.29 -9.46 -21.82
CA THR A 491 -7.62 -10.14 -23.08
C THR A 491 -8.97 -9.67 -23.63
N PRO A 492 -9.27 -9.87 -24.92
CA PRO A 492 -10.60 -9.57 -25.45
C PRO A 492 -11.72 -10.28 -24.69
N THR A 493 -11.49 -11.50 -24.23
CA THR A 493 -12.44 -12.25 -23.39
C THR A 493 -12.72 -11.53 -22.07
N MET A 494 -11.70 -11.09 -21.37
CA MET A 494 -11.84 -10.34 -20.10
C MET A 494 -12.55 -9.02 -20.33
N GLN A 495 -12.21 -8.28 -21.40
CA GLN A 495 -12.86 -7.02 -21.75
C GLN A 495 -14.37 -7.19 -22.01
N ALA A 496 -14.76 -8.27 -22.70
CA ALA A 496 -16.14 -8.56 -23.02
C ALA A 496 -16.95 -9.07 -21.80
N GLN A 497 -16.35 -9.96 -20.99
CA GLN A 497 -17.07 -10.62 -19.88
C GLN A 497 -17.03 -9.84 -18.57
N SER A 498 -16.04 -8.99 -18.37
CA SER A 498 -15.79 -8.27 -17.10
C SER A 498 -15.48 -6.79 -17.32
N PRO A 499 -16.30 -6.04 -18.09
CA PRO A 499 -16.02 -4.64 -18.45
C PRO A 499 -15.88 -3.72 -17.23
N ALA A 500 -16.57 -4.00 -16.12
CA ALA A 500 -16.47 -3.21 -14.88
C ALA A 500 -15.07 -3.23 -14.22
N CYS A 501 -14.20 -4.18 -14.60
CA CYS A 501 -12.87 -4.34 -14.03
C CYS A 501 -11.74 -3.92 -14.99
N VAL A 502 -12.07 -3.49 -16.20
CA VAL A 502 -11.10 -3.09 -17.22
C VAL A 502 -11.10 -1.57 -17.35
N HIS A 503 -9.90 -0.99 -17.20
CA HIS A 503 -9.72 0.45 -17.29
C HIS A 503 -9.79 0.93 -18.76
N VAL A 504 -9.97 2.23 -18.99
CA VAL A 504 -10.10 2.83 -20.33
C VAL A 504 -8.89 2.58 -21.23
N ASP A 505 -7.73 2.28 -20.67
CA ASP A 505 -6.50 1.91 -21.39
C ASP A 505 -6.38 0.41 -21.65
N GLY A 506 -7.42 -0.37 -21.40
CA GLY A 506 -7.47 -1.82 -21.62
C GLY A 506 -6.78 -2.66 -20.56
N THR A 507 -6.36 -2.08 -19.42
CA THR A 507 -5.67 -2.82 -18.36
C THR A 507 -6.57 -3.15 -17.18
N ALA A 508 -6.21 -4.18 -16.40
CA ALA A 508 -6.84 -4.54 -15.13
C ALA A 508 -5.79 -4.83 -14.06
N ARG A 509 -6.16 -4.69 -12.78
CA ARG A 509 -5.32 -4.97 -11.61
C ARG A 509 -5.87 -6.14 -10.82
N PRO A 510 -5.60 -7.39 -11.20
CA PRO A 510 -6.18 -8.56 -10.57
C PRO A 510 -5.61 -8.86 -9.19
N GLN A 511 -6.44 -9.52 -8.37
CA GLN A 511 -6.04 -10.45 -7.34
C GLN A 511 -6.18 -11.87 -7.93
N LEU A 512 -5.07 -12.55 -8.19
CA LEU A 512 -5.11 -13.96 -8.57
C LEU A 512 -5.24 -14.82 -7.30
N ILE A 513 -6.33 -15.57 -7.19
CA ILE A 513 -6.61 -16.33 -5.97
C ILE A 513 -6.40 -17.83 -6.16
N ARG A 514 -5.77 -18.47 -5.16
CA ARG A 514 -5.59 -19.92 -5.05
C ARG A 514 -6.38 -20.45 -3.86
N ARG A 515 -6.86 -21.68 -3.97
CA ARG A 515 -7.65 -22.29 -2.90
C ARG A 515 -6.88 -22.42 -1.59
N GLN A 516 -5.57 -22.68 -1.65
CA GLN A 516 -4.69 -22.83 -0.48
C GLN A 516 -4.52 -21.53 0.31
N VAL A 517 -4.68 -20.36 -0.35
CA VAL A 517 -4.52 -19.04 0.26
C VAL A 517 -5.79 -18.59 0.96
N ASN A 518 -6.92 -18.69 0.30
CA ASN A 518 -8.22 -18.34 0.86
C ASN A 518 -9.30 -19.27 0.31
N PRO A 519 -9.55 -20.41 0.95
CA PRO A 519 -10.52 -21.41 0.49
C PRO A 519 -11.91 -20.82 0.26
N SER A 520 -12.38 -19.99 1.18
CA SER A 520 -13.75 -19.50 1.16
C SER A 520 -14.03 -18.56 -0.01
N ILE A 521 -13.15 -17.58 -0.32
CA ILE A 521 -13.36 -16.72 -1.50
C ILE A 521 -13.13 -17.51 -2.80
N TYR A 522 -12.17 -18.45 -2.81
CA TYR A 522 -11.93 -19.31 -3.96
C TYR A 522 -13.13 -20.20 -4.28
N ASP A 523 -13.71 -20.87 -3.27
CA ASP A 523 -14.86 -21.74 -3.44
C ASP A 523 -16.11 -20.92 -3.84
N THR A 524 -16.32 -19.72 -3.25
CA THR A 524 -17.37 -18.78 -3.68
C THR A 524 -17.21 -18.44 -5.18
N LEU A 525 -16.01 -18.07 -5.60
CA LEU A 525 -15.75 -17.71 -7.00
C LEU A 525 -15.86 -18.92 -7.95
N THR A 526 -15.47 -20.12 -7.49
CA THR A 526 -15.64 -21.37 -8.26
C THR A 526 -17.13 -21.69 -8.48
N HIS A 527 -17.96 -21.53 -7.46
CA HIS A 527 -19.41 -21.71 -7.59
C HIS A 527 -20.02 -20.63 -8.50
N TYR A 528 -19.61 -19.38 -8.34
CA TYR A 528 -20.04 -18.27 -9.22
C TYR A 528 -19.64 -18.53 -10.69
N HIS A 529 -18.42 -18.99 -10.94
CA HIS A 529 -17.97 -19.34 -12.29
C HIS A 529 -18.81 -20.46 -12.93
N ARG A 530 -19.23 -21.45 -12.16
CA ARG A 530 -20.14 -22.50 -12.66
C ARG A 530 -21.52 -21.97 -13.05
N LEU A 531 -22.01 -20.93 -12.35
CA LEU A 531 -23.33 -20.32 -12.63
C LEU A 531 -23.26 -19.35 -13.81
N SER A 532 -22.20 -18.55 -13.89
CA SER A 532 -22.09 -17.40 -14.80
C SER A 532 -21.18 -17.64 -16.01
N GLY A 533 -20.27 -18.61 -15.96
CA GLY A 533 -19.18 -18.78 -16.92
C GLY A 533 -18.02 -17.79 -16.73
N ILE A 534 -18.09 -16.87 -15.73
CA ILE A 534 -17.10 -15.79 -15.53
C ILE A 534 -16.21 -16.13 -14.33
N PRO A 535 -14.87 -16.19 -14.50
CA PRO A 535 -13.93 -16.59 -13.44
C PRO A 535 -13.50 -15.42 -12.56
N SER A 536 -14.23 -14.29 -12.58
CA SER A 536 -13.85 -13.05 -11.89
C SER A 536 -15.02 -12.37 -11.20
N LEU A 537 -14.75 -11.75 -10.05
CA LEU A 537 -15.68 -10.86 -9.32
C LEU A 537 -14.98 -9.53 -9.03
N ILE A 538 -15.72 -8.44 -8.93
CA ILE A 538 -15.23 -7.20 -8.31
C ILE A 538 -14.81 -7.51 -6.88
N ASN A 539 -13.63 -7.07 -6.48
CA ASN A 539 -13.15 -7.03 -5.11
C ASN A 539 -12.65 -5.63 -4.76
N THR A 540 -13.38 -4.95 -3.88
CA THR A 540 -12.97 -3.64 -3.36
C THR A 540 -12.98 -3.61 -1.84
N SER A 541 -12.29 -2.63 -1.24
CA SER A 541 -12.16 -2.54 0.21
C SER A 541 -13.49 -2.24 0.90
N PHE A 542 -13.73 -2.91 2.01
CA PHE A 542 -14.89 -2.66 2.85
C PHE A 542 -14.61 -1.51 3.82
N ASN A 543 -14.97 -0.31 3.41
CA ASN A 543 -14.91 0.95 4.17
C ASN A 543 -15.73 2.02 3.45
N MET A 544 -16.16 3.04 4.17
CA MET A 544 -16.70 4.26 3.57
C MET A 544 -15.56 5.17 3.06
N HIS A 545 -15.91 6.22 2.32
CA HIS A 545 -14.94 7.18 1.78
C HIS A 545 -14.08 7.79 2.90
N GLU A 546 -12.78 7.93 2.64
CA GLU A 546 -11.76 8.49 3.55
C GLU A 546 -11.56 7.71 4.87
N GLU A 547 -12.26 6.61 5.09
CA GLU A 547 -12.01 5.74 6.24
C GLU A 547 -10.94 4.68 5.94
N PRO A 548 -10.20 4.20 6.94
CA PRO A 548 -9.46 2.94 6.85
C PRO A 548 -10.40 1.76 6.57
N ILE A 549 -9.87 0.67 5.99
CA ILE A 549 -10.60 -0.60 5.90
C ILE A 549 -11.10 -0.98 7.30
N ILE A 550 -12.34 -1.48 7.40
CA ILE A 550 -12.94 -1.88 8.67
C ILE A 550 -12.10 -2.95 9.38
N CYS A 551 -12.03 -2.88 10.70
CA CYS A 551 -11.28 -3.83 11.52
C CYS A 551 -12.19 -4.77 12.30
N THR A 552 -13.20 -4.24 13.00
CA THR A 552 -14.03 -4.98 13.96
C THR A 552 -15.39 -5.38 13.41
N PRO A 553 -16.08 -6.42 13.99
CA PRO A 553 -17.44 -6.78 13.61
C PRO A 553 -18.43 -5.63 13.75
N THR A 554 -18.30 -4.81 14.78
CA THR A 554 -19.17 -3.62 14.99
C THR A 554 -19.00 -2.60 13.86
N GLU A 555 -17.77 -2.39 13.38
CA GLU A 555 -17.51 -1.51 12.23
C GLU A 555 -18.07 -2.09 10.93
N ALA A 556 -17.97 -3.42 10.76
CA ALA A 556 -18.55 -4.10 9.61
C ALA A 556 -20.07 -3.89 9.52
N VAL A 557 -20.77 -4.08 10.65
CA VAL A 557 -22.22 -3.85 10.75
C VAL A 557 -22.56 -2.38 10.45
N LYS A 558 -21.85 -1.42 11.06
CA LYS A 558 -22.06 0.01 10.82
C LYS A 558 -21.84 0.40 9.36
N ALA A 559 -20.76 -0.06 8.74
CA ALA A 559 -20.44 0.24 7.35
C ALA A 559 -21.44 -0.42 6.38
N PHE A 560 -21.87 -1.66 6.66
CA PHE A 560 -22.91 -2.35 5.91
C PHE A 560 -24.23 -1.57 5.87
N LEU A 561 -24.71 -1.11 7.02
CA LEU A 561 -25.93 -0.33 7.13
C LEU A 561 -25.78 1.05 6.50
N ALA A 562 -24.67 1.75 6.74
CA ALA A 562 -24.41 3.09 6.19
C ALA A 562 -24.30 3.10 4.68
N ALA A 563 -23.69 2.06 4.08
CA ALA A 563 -23.59 1.88 2.64
C ALA A 563 -24.84 1.22 2.04
N ASN A 564 -25.82 0.82 2.85
CA ASN A 564 -27.05 0.14 2.43
C ASN A 564 -26.77 -1.00 1.43
N LEU A 565 -25.80 -1.89 1.73
CA LEU A 565 -25.43 -3.01 0.87
C LEU A 565 -26.50 -4.11 0.91
N ASP A 566 -26.49 -5.04 -0.04
CA ASP A 566 -27.54 -6.05 -0.18
C ASP A 566 -27.40 -7.22 0.78
N ALA A 567 -26.15 -7.63 1.08
CA ALA A 567 -25.89 -8.68 2.06
C ALA A 567 -24.56 -8.43 2.79
N LEU A 568 -24.46 -8.96 4.02
CA LEU A 568 -23.25 -9.03 4.83
C LEU A 568 -22.96 -10.48 5.19
N ALA A 569 -21.86 -11.01 4.66
CA ALA A 569 -21.28 -12.28 5.09
C ALA A 569 -20.22 -12.01 6.15
N ILE A 570 -20.48 -12.39 7.40
CA ILE A 570 -19.62 -12.10 8.54
C ILE A 570 -19.40 -13.37 9.39
N GLY A 571 -18.19 -13.95 9.33
CA GLY A 571 -17.96 -15.29 9.84
C GLY A 571 -18.91 -16.29 9.19
N ASP A 572 -19.55 -17.11 9.97
CA ASP A 572 -20.55 -18.10 9.54
C ASP A 572 -21.98 -17.52 9.42
N TYR A 573 -22.14 -16.20 9.55
CA TYR A 573 -23.45 -15.55 9.56
C TYR A 573 -23.69 -14.74 8.28
N LEU A 574 -24.86 -14.92 7.68
CA LEU A 574 -25.37 -14.18 6.53
C LEU A 574 -26.52 -13.28 6.94
N VAL A 575 -26.36 -11.97 6.75
CA VAL A 575 -27.42 -10.97 6.86
C VAL A 575 -27.85 -10.55 5.46
N VAL A 576 -29.15 -10.60 5.17
CA VAL A 576 -29.72 -10.05 3.93
C VAL A 576 -30.48 -8.76 4.26
N ASN A 577 -30.23 -7.71 3.50
CA ASN A 577 -30.87 -6.42 3.68
C ASN A 577 -32.24 -6.39 3.02
N HIS A 578 -33.28 -6.32 3.84
CA HIS A 578 -34.69 -6.24 3.40
C HIS A 578 -35.25 -4.81 3.44
N SER A 579 -34.41 -3.79 3.54
CA SER A 579 -34.89 -2.41 3.49
C SER A 579 -35.59 -2.11 2.15
N PRO A 580 -36.65 -1.24 2.13
CA PRO A 580 -37.33 -0.88 0.91
C PRO A 580 -36.41 -0.33 -0.19
N ASP A 581 -35.36 0.38 0.20
CA ASP A 581 -34.37 0.96 -0.72
C ASP A 581 -33.49 -0.10 -1.36
N ALA A 582 -33.04 -1.10 -0.59
CA ALA A 582 -32.27 -2.23 -1.11
C ALA A 582 -33.13 -3.08 -2.08
N ILE A 583 -34.39 -3.31 -1.74
CA ILE A 583 -35.33 -4.03 -2.60
C ILE A 583 -35.57 -3.27 -3.91
N ARG A 584 -35.87 -1.95 -3.86
CA ARG A 584 -36.05 -1.12 -5.05
C ARG A 584 -34.85 -1.10 -5.96
N ARG A 585 -33.63 -0.97 -5.38
CA ARG A 585 -32.41 -1.00 -6.16
C ARG A 585 -32.20 -2.30 -6.91
N ARG A 586 -32.48 -3.45 -6.29
CA ARG A 586 -32.40 -4.77 -6.95
C ARG A 586 -33.43 -4.91 -8.07
N ALA A 587 -34.65 -4.50 -7.83
CA ALA A 587 -35.72 -4.53 -8.86
C ALA A 587 -35.37 -3.67 -10.08
N GLY A 588 -34.89 -2.42 -9.87
CA GLY A 588 -34.48 -1.53 -10.97
C GLY A 588 -33.30 -2.03 -11.78
N LYS A 589 -32.39 -2.81 -11.18
CA LYS A 589 -31.26 -3.45 -11.88
C LYS A 589 -31.70 -4.61 -12.77
N GLN A 590 -32.71 -5.38 -12.37
CA GLN A 590 -33.25 -6.48 -13.17
C GLN A 590 -33.97 -5.97 -14.42
N GLU A 591 -34.67 -4.82 -14.33
CA GLU A 591 -35.32 -4.18 -15.48
C GLU A 591 -34.31 -3.59 -16.49
N SER A 592 -33.15 -3.15 -16.06
CA SER A 592 -32.11 -2.60 -16.94
C SER A 592 -31.24 -3.66 -17.63
N GLN A 593 -31.34 -4.92 -17.21
CA GLN A 593 -30.60 -6.06 -17.80
C GLN A 593 -31.45 -6.89 -18.78
N GLN A 594 -32.80 -6.63 -18.85
CA GLN A 594 -33.68 -7.15 -19.88
C GLN A 594 -33.78 -6.17 -21.06
#